data_abe5b70e23bde256911ec7c9ae84aed2
#
_entry.id   abe5b70e23bde256911ec7c9ae84aed2
#
_cell.length_a   1.000
_cell.length_b   1.000
_cell.length_c   1.000
_cell.angle_alpha   90.00
_cell.angle_beta   90.00
_cell.angle_gamma   90.00
#
_symmetry.space_group_name_H-M   'P 1'
#
loop_
_entity.id
_entity.type
_entity.pdbx_description
1 polymer ?
#
loop_
_entity_poly.entity_id
_entity_poly.type
_entity_poly.pdbx_seq_one_letter_code
_entity_poly.pdbx_strand_id
1 'polypeptide(L)'
;MKRYSPPKKEFLMLPNSVFDMPLDVYAFKIYSYLVCCAGSRGECWPTMHKISTKLGIVMSTVQDRISLLEKRKLIAIKKHKGNGKYKNNVYILLPQDNPEIYRDLSEPEELPLFI
;
A
#
# COMPACT_ATOMS: atom_id res chain seq x y z
N MET A 1 -12.53 -11.80 -30.45
CA MET A 1 -11.87 -11.70 -29.19
C MET A 1 -12.47 -10.63 -28.33
N LYS A 2 -12.81 -10.94 -27.11
CA LYS A 2 -13.39 -9.96 -26.24
C LYS A 2 -12.33 -9.17 -25.56
N ARG A 3 -12.52 -7.90 -25.42
CA ARG A 3 -11.57 -7.08 -24.71
C ARG A 3 -11.88 -7.13 -23.23
N TYR A 4 -10.86 -6.91 -22.43
CA TYR A 4 -11.01 -6.89 -21.00
C TYR A 4 -11.91 -5.75 -20.60
N SER A 5 -12.76 -5.98 -19.65
CA SER A 5 -13.63 -4.99 -19.14
C SER A 5 -13.58 -5.12 -17.64
N PRO A 6 -13.24 -4.08 -16.93
CA PRO A 6 -13.11 -4.23 -15.48
C PRO A 6 -14.45 -4.52 -14.84
N PRO A 7 -14.46 -5.26 -13.74
CA PRO A 7 -15.70 -5.56 -13.06
C PRO A 7 -16.32 -4.28 -12.51
N LYS A 8 -17.62 -4.24 -12.41
CA LYS A 8 -18.30 -3.08 -11.88
C LYS A 8 -18.20 -3.05 -10.36
N LYS A 9 -17.85 -4.15 -9.75
CA LYS A 9 -17.67 -4.25 -8.32
C LYS A 9 -16.37 -4.96 -8.08
N GLU A 10 -15.92 -4.92 -6.89
CA GLU A 10 -14.71 -5.65 -6.52
C GLU A 10 -13.48 -5.18 -7.27
N PHE A 11 -13.26 -3.94 -7.31
CA PHE A 11 -12.03 -3.40 -7.86
C PHE A 11 -11.50 -2.31 -6.94
N LEU A 12 -10.24 -1.99 -7.08
CA LEU A 12 -9.65 -0.93 -6.31
C LEU A 12 -9.08 0.11 -7.26
N MET A 13 -8.90 1.32 -6.77
CA MET A 13 -8.32 2.36 -7.57
C MET A 13 -6.96 2.69 -7.01
N LEU A 14 -5.95 2.61 -7.82
CA LEU A 14 -4.60 2.98 -7.44
C LEU A 14 -4.17 4.17 -8.26
N PRO A 15 -3.41 5.08 -7.67
CA PRO A 15 -2.88 6.17 -8.45
C PRO A 15 -1.91 5.62 -9.47
N ASN A 16 -1.93 6.13 -10.68
CA ASN A 16 -1.01 5.65 -11.70
C ASN A 16 0.44 5.83 -11.28
N SER A 17 0.70 6.83 -10.46
CA SER A 17 2.04 7.11 -9.99
C SER A 17 2.62 5.99 -9.16
N VAL A 18 1.79 5.04 -8.72
CA VAL A 18 2.30 3.94 -7.90
C VAL A 18 3.36 3.14 -8.68
N PHE A 19 3.27 3.11 -9.99
CA PHE A 19 4.24 2.37 -10.78
C PHE A 19 5.61 3.07 -10.87
N ASP A 20 5.66 4.32 -10.46
CA ASP A 20 6.92 5.05 -10.47
C ASP A 20 7.54 5.09 -9.07
N MET A 21 6.91 4.48 -8.10
CA MET A 21 7.42 4.48 -6.75
C MET A 21 8.44 3.37 -6.55
N PRO A 22 9.43 3.57 -5.72
CA PRO A 22 10.45 2.55 -5.49
C PRO A 22 9.96 1.46 -4.55
N LEU A 23 9.02 0.68 -4.98
CA LEU A 23 8.45 -0.40 -4.18
C LEU A 23 8.73 -1.74 -4.81
N ASP A 24 9.13 -2.69 -3.99
CA ASP A 24 9.30 -4.05 -4.49
C ASP A 24 7.93 -4.73 -4.55
N VAL A 25 7.90 -5.96 -5.00
CA VAL A 25 6.67 -6.71 -5.18
C VAL A 25 5.88 -6.84 -3.89
N TYR A 26 6.56 -7.12 -2.79
CA TYR A 26 5.89 -7.31 -1.52
C TYR A 26 5.29 -6.00 -1.00
N ALA A 27 6.05 -4.93 -1.09
CA ALA A 27 5.57 -3.62 -0.66
C ALA A 27 4.40 -3.17 -1.51
N PHE A 28 4.47 -3.39 -2.82
CA PHE A 28 3.40 -3.03 -3.71
C PHE A 28 2.13 -3.83 -3.39
N LYS A 29 2.27 -5.10 -3.12
CA LYS A 29 1.14 -5.96 -2.82
C LYS A 29 0.48 -5.54 -1.52
N ILE A 30 1.27 -5.25 -0.51
CA ILE A 30 0.75 -4.82 0.77
C ILE A 30 0.06 -3.46 0.65
N TYR A 31 0.69 -2.53 -0.06
CA TYR A 31 0.10 -1.21 -0.27
C TYR A 31 -1.24 -1.34 -0.99
N SER A 32 -1.30 -2.13 -2.05
CA SER A 32 -2.52 -2.34 -2.80
C SER A 32 -3.62 -2.92 -1.94
N TYR A 33 -3.25 -3.86 -1.07
CA TYR A 33 -4.22 -4.48 -0.17
C TYR A 33 -4.77 -3.44 0.82
N LEU A 34 -3.90 -2.58 1.34
CA LEU A 34 -4.34 -1.55 2.28
C LEU A 34 -5.27 -0.54 1.59
N VAL A 35 -4.99 -0.20 0.33
CA VAL A 35 -5.86 0.68 -0.44
C VAL A 35 -7.23 0.02 -0.61
N CYS A 36 -7.23 -1.27 -0.89
CA CYS A 36 -8.45 -2.04 -1.04
C CYS A 36 -9.26 -2.05 0.25
N CYS A 37 -8.61 -2.28 1.37
CA CYS A 37 -9.28 -2.33 2.66
C CYS A 37 -9.82 -0.97 3.08
N ALA A 38 -9.10 0.09 2.75
CA ALA A 38 -9.47 1.42 3.19
C ALA A 38 -10.67 1.95 2.43
N GLY A 39 -10.73 1.67 1.15
CA GLY A 39 -11.83 2.17 0.33
C GLY A 39 -11.91 3.68 0.41
N SER A 40 -13.10 4.21 0.41
CA SER A 40 -13.28 5.65 0.42
C SER A 40 -12.99 6.29 1.77
N ARG A 41 -12.85 5.48 2.82
CA ARG A 41 -12.55 6.03 4.14
C ARG A 41 -11.12 6.52 4.26
N GLY A 42 -10.23 5.99 3.43
CA GLY A 42 -8.83 6.37 3.47
C GLY A 42 -8.04 5.79 4.63
N GLU A 43 -8.64 4.92 5.42
CA GLU A 43 -7.92 4.28 6.50
C GLU A 43 -8.48 2.89 6.77
N CYS A 44 -7.67 2.04 7.30
CA CYS A 44 -8.06 0.66 7.60
C CYS A 44 -7.23 0.12 8.75
N TRP A 45 -7.66 -1.00 9.31
CA TRP A 45 -6.95 -1.55 10.47
C TRP A 45 -6.89 -3.09 10.46
N PRO A 46 -6.45 -3.71 9.38
CA PRO A 46 -6.28 -5.15 9.40
C PRO A 46 -5.11 -5.52 10.30
N THR A 47 -5.18 -6.68 10.92
CA THR A 47 -4.06 -7.14 11.73
C THR A 47 -2.92 -7.57 10.82
N MET A 48 -1.72 -7.57 11.32
CA MET A 48 -0.60 -8.05 10.53
C MET A 48 -0.76 -9.52 10.17
N HIS A 49 -1.37 -10.29 11.07
CA HIS A 49 -1.63 -11.70 10.79
C HIS A 49 -2.59 -11.83 9.61
N LYS A 50 -3.61 -11.00 9.56
CA LYS A 50 -4.56 -11.04 8.47
C LYS A 50 -3.90 -10.65 7.15
N ILE A 51 -3.05 -9.65 7.16
CA ILE A 51 -2.31 -9.24 5.97
C ILE A 51 -1.42 -10.40 5.51
N SER A 52 -0.70 -10.99 6.44
CA SER A 52 0.19 -12.11 6.13
C SER A 52 -0.57 -13.27 5.51
N THR A 53 -1.67 -13.66 6.13
CA THR A 53 -2.44 -14.80 5.66
C THR A 53 -3.11 -14.50 4.32
N LYS A 54 -3.68 -13.34 4.19
CA LYS A 54 -4.41 -12.99 2.98
C LYS A 54 -3.49 -12.89 1.77
N LEU A 55 -2.30 -12.35 1.95
CA LEU A 55 -1.40 -12.12 0.85
C LEU A 55 -0.36 -13.22 0.65
N GLY A 56 -0.29 -14.15 1.58
CA GLY A 56 0.69 -15.23 1.47
C GLY A 56 2.11 -14.73 1.67
N ILE A 57 2.30 -13.74 2.55
CA ILE A 57 3.61 -13.15 2.80
C ILE A 57 3.95 -13.41 4.25
N VAL A 58 5.16 -13.87 4.54
CA VAL A 58 5.55 -14.17 5.91
C VAL A 58 5.51 -12.91 6.76
N MET A 59 5.22 -13.10 8.03
CA MET A 59 4.99 -12.00 8.95
C MET A 59 6.15 -11.02 9.03
N SER A 60 7.36 -11.50 9.06
CA SER A 60 8.52 -10.61 9.15
C SER A 60 8.64 -9.71 7.93
N THR A 61 8.28 -10.22 6.77
CA THR A 61 8.29 -9.42 5.56
C THR A 61 7.17 -8.39 5.59
N VAL A 62 5.99 -8.77 6.11
CA VAL A 62 4.89 -7.84 6.25
C VAL A 62 5.31 -6.67 7.14
N GLN A 63 5.91 -6.97 8.28
CA GLN A 63 6.35 -5.94 9.22
C GLN A 63 7.38 -5.01 8.58
N ASP A 64 8.32 -5.60 7.87
CA ASP A 64 9.38 -4.82 7.24
C ASP A 64 8.83 -3.90 6.16
N ARG A 65 7.95 -4.41 5.32
CA ARG A 65 7.42 -3.60 4.22
C ARG A 65 6.42 -2.55 4.68
N ILE A 66 5.70 -2.81 5.76
CA ILE A 66 4.83 -1.80 6.34
C ILE A 66 5.69 -0.63 6.87
N SER A 67 6.82 -0.93 7.50
CA SER A 67 7.73 0.11 7.94
C SER A 67 8.29 0.88 6.75
N LEU A 68 8.56 0.20 5.65
CA LEU A 68 9.04 0.85 4.45
C LEU A 68 7.97 1.78 3.88
N LEU A 69 6.73 1.35 3.82
CA LEU A 69 5.65 2.18 3.31
C LEU A 69 5.47 3.44 4.16
N GLU A 70 5.63 3.30 5.47
CA GLU A 70 5.53 4.44 6.36
C GLU A 70 6.70 5.40 6.11
N LYS A 71 7.89 4.84 5.97
CA LYS A 71 9.07 5.65 5.75
C LYS A 71 8.97 6.41 4.43
N ARG A 72 8.36 5.82 3.42
CA ARG A 72 8.18 6.46 2.13
C ARG A 72 6.98 7.39 2.09
N LYS A 73 6.30 7.54 3.20
CA LYS A 73 5.15 8.44 3.32
C LYS A 73 3.97 8.08 2.45
N LEU A 74 3.82 6.80 2.20
CA LEU A 74 2.65 6.30 1.50
C LEU A 74 1.53 6.05 2.49
N ILE A 75 1.88 5.73 3.73
CA ILE A 75 0.92 5.52 4.80
C ILE A 75 1.40 6.17 6.07
N ALA A 76 0.48 6.46 6.95
CA ALA A 76 0.82 6.85 8.32
C ALA A 76 0.23 5.78 9.22
N ILE A 77 0.89 5.48 10.31
CA ILE A 77 0.43 4.45 11.24
C ILE A 77 0.08 5.11 12.56
N LYS A 78 -1.12 4.78 13.07
CA LYS A 78 -1.54 5.32 14.30
C LYS A 78 -2.01 4.16 15.14
N LYS A 79 -1.70 4.16 16.40
CA LYS A 79 -2.13 3.08 17.27
C LYS A 79 -3.55 3.30 17.67
N HIS A 80 -4.34 2.25 17.57
CA HIS A 80 -5.71 2.31 17.97
C HIS A 80 -5.77 2.08 19.47
N LYS A 81 -6.31 3.01 20.21
CA LYS A 81 -6.44 2.82 21.63
C LYS A 81 -7.73 2.10 21.84
N GLY A 82 -7.71 0.84 21.84
CA GLY A 82 -8.87 0.06 22.18
C GLY A 82 -8.89 -0.18 23.66
N ASN A 83 -9.99 -0.64 24.16
CA ASN A 83 -10.07 -1.00 25.51
C ASN A 83 -9.41 -2.31 25.72
N GLY A 84 -8.22 -2.31 26.10
CA GLY A 84 -7.62 -3.52 26.53
C GLY A 84 -6.77 -4.23 25.56
N LYS A 85 -7.09 -5.39 25.16
CA LYS A 85 -6.17 -6.33 24.63
C LYS A 85 -5.68 -6.14 23.25
N TYR A 86 -6.38 -5.43 22.41
CA TYR A 86 -5.96 -5.35 21.04
C TYR A 86 -5.61 -3.96 20.64
N LYS A 87 -4.32 -3.74 20.41
CA LYS A 87 -3.89 -2.48 19.90
C LYS A 87 -3.55 -2.70 18.44
N ASN A 88 -4.55 -2.58 17.59
CA ASN A 88 -4.29 -2.72 16.18
C ASN A 88 -3.76 -1.42 15.63
N ASN A 89 -2.92 -1.51 14.65
CA ASN A 89 -2.48 -0.32 13.95
C ASN A 89 -3.59 0.13 13.03
N VAL A 90 -3.74 1.44 12.92
CA VAL A 90 -4.63 2.02 11.94
C VAL A 90 -3.72 2.57 10.84
N TYR A 91 -3.93 2.12 9.61
CA TYR A 91 -3.11 2.52 8.49
C TYR A 91 -3.88 3.60 7.72
N ILE A 92 -3.31 4.80 7.65
CA ILE A 92 -3.93 5.92 6.97
C ILE A 92 -3.23 6.09 5.65
N LEU A 93 -3.99 6.04 4.56
CA LEU A 93 -3.42 6.18 3.23
C LEU A 93 -3.17 7.65 2.96
N LEU A 94 -1.95 8.00 2.63
CA LEU A 94 -1.58 9.39 2.46
C LEU A 94 -1.72 9.83 1.01
N PRO A 95 -1.95 11.10 0.77
CA PRO A 95 -2.07 11.61 -0.59
C PRO A 95 -0.81 11.34 -1.41
N GLN A 96 -0.99 11.01 -2.65
CA GLN A 96 0.12 10.63 -3.50
C GLN A 96 0.75 11.80 -4.22
N ASP A 97 0.40 13.00 -3.90
CA ASP A 97 1.01 14.16 -4.50
C ASP A 97 2.17 14.69 -3.65
N ASN A 98 2.57 13.96 -2.62
CA ASN A 98 3.66 14.38 -1.77
C ASN A 98 4.97 14.10 -2.51
N PRO A 99 5.78 15.10 -2.82
CA PRO A 99 7.00 14.89 -3.57
C PRO A 99 8.03 14.03 -2.85
N GLU A 100 7.91 13.90 -1.56
CA GLU A 100 8.88 13.11 -0.82
C GLU A 100 8.81 11.63 -1.12
N ILE A 101 7.70 11.13 -1.62
CA ILE A 101 7.63 9.72 -1.94
C ILE A 101 8.51 9.39 -3.13
N TYR A 102 8.90 10.39 -3.93
CA TYR A 102 9.75 10.13 -5.06
C TYR A 102 11.19 10.52 -4.84
N ARG A 103 11.54 10.76 -3.59
CA ARG A 103 12.88 11.24 -3.31
C ARG A 103 13.97 10.31 -3.80
N ASP A 104 13.74 9.04 -3.76
CA ASP A 104 14.77 8.12 -4.16
C ASP A 104 14.83 7.92 -5.67
N LEU A 105 13.96 8.56 -6.41
CA LEU A 105 14.01 8.43 -7.83
C LEU A 105 14.84 9.59 -8.31
N SER A 106 16.03 9.63 -7.84
CA SER A 106 16.86 10.75 -8.14
C SER A 106 17.37 10.73 -9.53
N GLU A 107 17.41 9.63 -10.17
CA GLU A 107 17.93 9.56 -11.39
C GLU A 107 17.03 9.77 -12.44
N PRO A 108 17.26 10.50 -13.30
CA PRO A 108 16.40 10.76 -14.32
C PRO A 108 16.52 9.79 -15.33
N GLU A 109 16.44 8.68 -15.11
CA GLU A 109 16.54 7.82 -15.97
C GLU A 109 15.54 7.80 -16.87
N GLU A 110 15.69 7.67 -17.90
CA GLU A 110 14.86 7.50 -18.79
C GLU A 110 14.42 6.26 -18.75
N LEU A 111 13.42 5.91 -18.30
CA LEU A 111 12.91 4.71 -18.24
C LEU A 111 12.47 4.32 -19.50
N PRO A 112 12.77 3.27 -19.90
CA PRO A 112 12.38 2.78 -21.10
C PRO A 112 11.02 2.51 -20.96
N LEU A 113 10.30 2.89 -21.49
CA LEU A 113 9.11 2.69 -21.36
C LEU A 113 8.59 1.75 -21.92
N PHE A 114 8.36 1.08 -22.02
CA PHE A 114 7.88 0.10 -22.48
C PHE A 114 6.85 0.00 -22.35
N ILE A 115 6.43 0.10 -22.45
CA ILE A 115 5.51 -0.14 -22.38
C ILE A 115 4.87 -0.53 -22.84
#